data_2bc7d948b55d62bfc5c0730940f89a65
#
_entry.id   2bc7d948b55d62bfc5c0730940f89a65
#
_cell.length_a   1.000
_cell.length_b   1.000
_cell.length_c   1.000
_cell.angle_alpha   90.00
_cell.angle_beta   90.00
_cell.angle_gamma   90.00
#
_symmetry.space_group_name_H-M   'P 1'
#
loop_
_entity.id
_entity.type
_entity.pdbx_description
1 polymer ?
#
loop_
_entity_poly.entity_id
_entity_poly.type
_entity_poly.pdbx_seq_one_letter_code
_entity_poly.pdbx_strand_id
1 'polypeptide(L)'
;MTSFPRQELAKALSEASGPSKRPTQGQHAFTRITVQDSSATVECYNGVMRCASVVNAIVGSGIDILVHAEMLQSAIENTKAESVEITPEPNRIKLKVGSRVASVPTLPVADNWTERQERRALTRIQVSNHDAFVPILKIAHGIAKLSKFDDRKHVEITPENGHIRVACSNGYQTLWAKCDCITKGSGTTAVPVEAIDEMLKAASSSMLIRVFDNAIAYNSGSLSLESSIRADSKLVTPMIPRVMESHRKPDSPSAIVDRIELINAIKSADSVSQKRAIPSVKVEIDIAKTVVSCDNSETSVTSDVPADTIGATSFRFAASDIVG
;
A
#
# COMPACT_ATOMS: atom_id res chain seq x y z
N MET A 1 25.35 17.98 -18.80
CA MET A 1 24.40 18.73 -17.94
C MET A 1 23.00 18.40 -18.42
N THR A 2 22.15 17.99 -17.51
CA THR A 2 20.75 17.62 -17.82
C THR A 2 19.82 18.42 -16.91
N SER A 3 18.76 18.97 -17.45
CA SER A 3 17.78 19.76 -16.69
C SER A 3 16.46 19.01 -16.60
N PHE A 4 15.80 19.16 -15.45
CA PHE A 4 14.51 18.53 -15.14
C PHE A 4 13.53 19.57 -14.60
N PRO A 5 12.24 19.45 -14.90
CA PRO A 5 11.21 20.15 -14.13
C PRO A 5 11.27 19.69 -12.66
N ARG A 6 11.47 20.61 -11.75
CA ARG A 6 11.71 20.29 -10.34
C ARG A 6 10.58 19.49 -9.71
N GLN A 7 9.33 19.89 -9.97
CA GLN A 7 8.18 19.21 -9.38
C GLN A 7 8.02 17.78 -9.88
N GLU A 8 8.28 17.54 -11.18
CA GLU A 8 8.22 16.21 -11.78
C GLU A 8 9.32 15.32 -11.23
N LEU A 9 10.56 15.83 -11.12
CA LEU A 9 11.67 15.07 -10.55
C LEU A 9 11.44 14.75 -9.06
N ALA A 10 10.96 15.72 -8.27
CA ALA A 10 10.63 15.51 -6.86
C ALA A 10 9.52 14.44 -6.68
N LYS A 11 8.50 14.48 -7.53
CA LYS A 11 7.43 13.48 -7.57
C LYS A 11 7.99 12.10 -7.92
N ALA A 12 8.79 11.99 -8.99
CA ALA A 12 9.39 10.72 -9.41
C ALA A 12 10.29 10.12 -8.32
N LEU A 13 11.10 10.95 -7.64
CA LEU A 13 11.90 10.53 -6.49
C LEU A 13 11.02 10.03 -5.34
N SER A 14 9.95 10.72 -5.01
CA SER A 14 9.02 10.31 -3.96
C SER A 14 8.35 8.97 -4.29
N GLU A 15 7.88 8.80 -5.53
CA GLU A 15 7.25 7.56 -6.02
C GLU A 15 8.22 6.37 -6.02
N ALA A 16 9.47 6.59 -6.46
CA ALA A 16 10.46 5.52 -6.56
C ALA A 16 11.16 5.19 -5.23
N SER A 17 11.15 6.08 -4.23
CA SER A 17 12.01 6.01 -3.02
C SER A 17 11.65 4.89 -2.03
N GLY A 18 10.55 4.18 -2.19
CA GLY A 18 10.10 3.15 -1.24
C GLY A 18 11.17 2.11 -0.90
N PRO A 19 11.82 1.47 -1.88
CA PRO A 19 12.89 0.50 -1.62
C PRO A 19 14.10 1.10 -0.89
N SER A 20 14.51 2.34 -1.20
CA SER A 20 15.69 2.96 -0.58
C SER A 20 15.52 3.30 0.90
N LYS A 21 14.27 3.41 1.38
CA LYS A 21 13.94 3.59 2.80
C LYS A 21 14.07 2.29 3.61
N ARG A 22 14.21 1.15 2.95
CA ARG A 22 14.34 -0.19 3.54
C ARG A 22 15.51 -0.93 2.89
N PRO A 23 16.74 -0.36 2.95
CA PRO A 23 17.88 -0.94 2.27
C PRO A 23 18.28 -2.25 2.95
N THR A 24 18.52 -3.30 2.15
CA THR A 24 19.09 -4.57 2.63
C THR A 24 20.61 -4.59 2.56
N GLN A 25 21.19 -3.67 1.76
CA GLN A 25 22.64 -3.46 1.59
C GLN A 25 22.90 -1.95 1.41
N GLY A 26 24.11 -1.49 1.67
CA GLY A 26 24.47 -0.07 1.61
C GLY A 26 24.15 0.63 0.28
N GLN A 27 24.36 -0.04 -0.84
CA GLN A 27 24.00 0.47 -2.18
C GLN A 27 22.49 0.65 -2.41
N HIS A 28 21.65 -0.03 -1.64
CA HIS A 28 20.18 0.05 -1.75
C HIS A 28 19.61 1.37 -1.17
N ALA A 29 20.41 2.17 -0.50
CA ALA A 29 20.04 3.54 -0.11
C ALA A 29 20.14 4.55 -1.28
N PHE A 30 20.61 4.10 -2.45
CA PHE A 30 20.82 4.93 -3.62
C PHE A 30 19.68 4.77 -4.63
N THR A 31 19.46 5.84 -5.37
CA THR A 31 18.54 5.91 -6.52
C THR A 31 19.36 5.95 -7.79
N ARG A 32 19.04 5.11 -8.75
CA ARG A 32 19.57 5.18 -10.11
C ARG A 32 18.79 6.20 -10.91
N ILE A 33 19.49 7.08 -11.57
CA ILE A 33 18.92 8.01 -12.55
C ILE A 33 19.55 7.69 -13.89
N THR A 34 18.70 7.24 -14.82
CA THR A 34 19.11 6.95 -16.21
C THR A 34 18.39 7.91 -17.13
N VAL A 35 19.15 8.69 -17.91
CA VAL A 35 18.58 9.61 -18.90
C VAL A 35 18.85 9.07 -20.29
N GLN A 36 17.77 8.92 -21.05
CA GLN A 36 17.80 8.52 -22.45
C GLN A 36 16.88 9.46 -23.24
N ASP A 37 17.40 10.06 -24.27
CA ASP A 37 16.70 11.03 -25.11
C ASP A 37 16.08 12.19 -24.30
N SER A 38 14.76 12.31 -24.30
CA SER A 38 14.00 13.35 -23.57
C SER A 38 13.33 12.82 -22.30
N SER A 39 13.68 11.63 -21.84
CA SER A 39 13.11 11.04 -20.63
C SER A 39 14.19 10.55 -19.68
N ALA A 40 13.85 10.54 -18.40
CA ALA A 40 14.67 9.92 -17.38
C ALA A 40 13.87 8.90 -16.60
N THR A 41 14.50 7.81 -16.22
CA THR A 41 13.99 6.84 -15.25
C THR A 41 14.68 7.05 -13.93
N VAL A 42 13.89 7.26 -12.89
CA VAL A 42 14.32 7.30 -11.49
C VAL A 42 13.95 5.95 -10.87
N GLU A 43 14.94 5.18 -10.43
CA GLU A 43 14.73 3.80 -10.00
C GLU A 43 15.41 3.53 -8.67
N CYS A 44 14.70 2.91 -7.72
CA CYS A 44 15.23 2.37 -6.48
C CYS A 44 15.02 0.86 -6.41
N TYR A 45 15.99 0.16 -5.83
CA TYR A 45 15.97 -1.28 -5.68
C TYR A 45 16.60 -1.69 -4.35
N ASN A 46 16.01 -2.67 -3.63
CA ASN A 46 16.54 -3.14 -2.33
C ASN A 46 16.76 -4.66 -2.27
N GLY A 47 16.89 -5.32 -3.41
CA GLY A 47 17.07 -6.78 -3.47
C GLY A 47 15.75 -7.57 -3.54
N VAL A 48 14.65 -7.00 -3.05
CA VAL A 48 13.31 -7.63 -2.99
C VAL A 48 12.29 -6.87 -3.81
N MET A 49 12.34 -5.55 -3.73
CA MET A 49 11.40 -4.65 -4.37
C MET A 49 12.15 -3.60 -5.20
N ARG A 50 11.59 -3.31 -6.37
CA ARG A 50 12.04 -2.28 -7.30
C ARG A 50 10.90 -1.32 -7.58
N CYS A 51 11.14 -0.04 -7.45
CA CYS A 51 10.23 1.01 -7.87
C CYS A 51 10.93 1.89 -8.90
N ALA A 52 10.24 2.21 -9.98
CA ALA A 52 10.76 3.11 -11.01
C ALA A 52 9.66 4.10 -11.41
N SER A 53 10.02 5.35 -11.57
CA SER A 53 9.15 6.40 -12.10
C SER A 53 9.82 7.11 -13.27
N VAL A 54 9.03 7.46 -14.28
CA VAL A 54 9.52 8.15 -15.48
C VAL A 54 9.20 9.62 -15.36
N VAL A 55 10.19 10.46 -15.70
CA VAL A 55 10.09 11.92 -15.71
C VAL A 55 10.63 12.48 -17.01
N ASN A 56 10.05 13.57 -17.50
CA ASN A 56 10.57 14.27 -18.67
C ASN A 56 11.91 14.94 -18.32
N ALA A 57 12.89 14.80 -19.20
CA ALA A 57 14.17 15.48 -19.12
C ALA A 57 14.26 16.54 -20.23
N ILE A 58 14.64 17.76 -19.85
CA ILE A 58 14.96 18.81 -20.81
C ILE A 58 16.43 18.65 -21.17
N VAL A 59 16.65 18.05 -22.30
CA VAL A 59 17.91 17.79 -23.02
C VAL A 59 19.24 17.90 -22.24
N GLY A 60 20.00 16.84 -22.31
CA GLY A 60 21.39 16.76 -21.87
C GLY A 60 22.09 15.51 -22.38
N SER A 61 23.35 15.35 -22.06
CA SER A 61 24.09 14.10 -22.27
C SER A 61 23.44 12.96 -21.49
N GLY A 62 23.44 11.75 -22.00
CA GLY A 62 23.01 10.57 -21.28
C GLY A 62 23.65 10.49 -19.91
N ILE A 63 22.86 10.23 -18.89
CA ILE A 63 23.30 10.08 -17.49
C ILE A 63 22.90 8.68 -17.07
N ASP A 64 23.82 7.98 -16.39
CA ASP A 64 23.53 6.73 -15.69
C ASP A 64 24.34 6.71 -14.39
N ILE A 65 23.69 7.03 -13.28
CA ILE A 65 24.34 7.27 -11.99
C ILE A 65 23.51 6.71 -10.84
N LEU A 66 24.20 6.32 -9.78
CA LEU A 66 23.60 6.03 -8.47
C LEU A 66 23.83 7.23 -7.53
N VAL A 67 22.75 7.83 -7.07
CA VAL A 67 22.75 9.01 -6.19
C VAL A 67 22.09 8.67 -4.86
N HIS A 68 22.59 9.17 -3.75
CA HIS A 68 21.95 8.95 -2.44
C HIS A 68 20.55 9.59 -2.43
N ALA A 69 19.50 8.75 -2.30
CA ALA A 69 18.10 9.13 -2.51
C ALA A 69 17.66 10.29 -1.61
N GLU A 70 17.90 10.18 -0.29
CA GLU A 70 17.48 11.20 0.68
C GLU A 70 18.21 12.54 0.50
N MET A 71 19.50 12.49 0.20
CA MET A 71 20.28 13.72 -0.04
C MET A 71 19.77 14.45 -1.28
N LEU A 72 19.51 13.71 -2.36
CA LEU A 72 18.97 14.28 -3.58
C LEU A 72 17.58 14.88 -3.35
N GLN A 73 16.70 14.16 -2.68
CA GLN A 73 15.35 14.60 -2.36
C GLN A 73 15.38 15.88 -1.51
N SER A 74 16.18 15.90 -0.44
CA SER A 74 16.34 17.06 0.43
C SER A 74 16.87 18.29 -0.30
N ALA A 75 17.80 18.10 -1.24
CA ALA A 75 18.35 19.21 -2.04
C ALA A 75 17.32 19.84 -2.99
N ILE A 76 16.34 19.06 -3.44
CA ILE A 76 15.32 19.49 -4.42
C ILE A 76 14.06 20.05 -3.75
N GLU A 77 13.63 19.51 -2.61
CA GLU A 77 12.35 19.85 -1.99
C GLU A 77 12.32 21.29 -1.41
N ASN A 78 13.41 21.75 -0.83
CA ASN A 78 13.46 23.01 -0.08
C ASN A 78 13.72 24.26 -0.96
N THR A 79 13.13 24.33 -2.16
CA THR A 79 13.36 25.44 -3.09
C THR A 79 12.11 25.76 -3.90
N LYS A 80 12.00 27.02 -4.34
CA LYS A 80 10.94 27.52 -5.24
C LYS A 80 11.35 27.49 -6.72
N ALA A 81 12.54 26.98 -7.04
CA ALA A 81 13.00 26.92 -8.42
C ALA A 81 12.10 26.03 -9.28
N GLU A 82 11.93 26.36 -10.55
CA GLU A 82 11.12 25.60 -11.50
C GLU A 82 11.89 24.41 -12.06
N SER A 83 13.22 24.50 -12.15
CA SER A 83 14.07 23.46 -12.73
C SER A 83 15.23 23.07 -11.82
N VAL A 84 15.73 21.87 -12.05
CA VAL A 84 16.93 21.29 -11.44
C VAL A 84 17.90 20.90 -12.55
N GLU A 85 19.12 21.44 -12.49
CA GLU A 85 20.22 21.06 -13.38
C GLU A 85 21.12 20.05 -12.67
N ILE A 86 21.38 18.92 -13.32
CA ILE A 86 22.29 17.86 -12.84
C ILE A 86 23.51 17.81 -13.74
N THR A 87 24.68 17.98 -13.17
CA THR A 87 25.98 17.83 -13.86
C THR A 87 26.75 16.70 -13.18
N PRO A 88 26.98 15.57 -13.86
CA PRO A 88 27.86 14.51 -13.35
C PRO A 88 29.30 15.00 -13.22
N GLU A 89 29.92 14.65 -12.08
CA GLU A 89 31.36 14.81 -11.80
C GLU A 89 31.91 13.46 -11.28
N PRO A 90 33.20 13.24 -11.21
CA PRO A 90 33.74 12.03 -10.60
C PRO A 90 33.28 11.85 -9.15
N ASN A 91 32.63 10.72 -8.85
CA ASN A 91 32.10 10.32 -7.53
C ASN A 91 31.05 11.26 -6.91
N ARG A 92 30.50 12.20 -7.66
CA ARG A 92 29.42 13.10 -7.20
C ARG A 92 28.65 13.69 -8.37
N ILE A 93 27.49 14.27 -8.05
CA ILE A 93 26.82 15.19 -8.96
C ILE A 93 26.84 16.60 -8.37
N LYS A 94 26.93 17.58 -9.24
CA LYS A 94 26.62 18.97 -8.93
C LYS A 94 25.18 19.24 -9.31
N LEU A 95 24.39 19.66 -8.31
CA LEU A 95 23.01 20.07 -8.47
C LEU A 95 22.94 21.59 -8.45
N LYS A 96 22.29 22.17 -9.45
CA LYS A 96 21.93 23.59 -9.44
C LYS A 96 20.41 23.70 -9.42
N VAL A 97 19.89 24.35 -8.38
CA VAL A 97 18.45 24.53 -8.16
C VAL A 97 18.19 26.01 -7.88
N GLY A 98 17.87 26.76 -8.92
CA GLY A 98 17.86 28.22 -8.87
C GLY A 98 19.23 28.79 -8.59
N SER A 99 19.37 29.60 -7.54
CA SER A 99 20.66 30.16 -7.08
C SER A 99 21.47 29.21 -6.19
N ARG A 100 20.90 28.08 -5.76
CA ARG A 100 21.57 27.11 -4.89
C ARG A 100 22.39 26.11 -5.68
N VAL A 101 23.56 25.78 -5.17
CA VAL A 101 24.42 24.72 -5.69
C VAL A 101 24.68 23.74 -4.57
N ALA A 102 24.40 22.47 -4.80
CA ALA A 102 24.67 21.37 -3.89
C ALA A 102 25.56 20.33 -4.57
N SER A 103 26.30 19.59 -3.78
CA SER A 103 27.10 18.44 -4.25
C SER A 103 26.57 17.20 -3.54
N VAL A 104 26.16 16.19 -4.31
CA VAL A 104 25.64 14.93 -3.75
C VAL A 104 26.55 13.79 -4.20
N PRO A 105 26.98 12.91 -3.28
CA PRO A 105 27.84 11.78 -3.62
C PRO A 105 27.11 10.81 -4.56
N THR A 106 27.88 10.20 -5.45
CA THR A 106 27.44 9.14 -6.34
C THR A 106 28.27 7.89 -6.17
N LEU A 107 27.68 6.76 -6.52
CA LEU A 107 28.38 5.49 -6.71
C LEU A 107 28.38 5.11 -8.19
N PRO A 108 29.38 4.37 -8.68
CA PRO A 108 29.30 3.75 -9.99
C PRO A 108 28.12 2.76 -9.98
N VAL A 109 27.43 2.67 -11.09
CA VAL A 109 26.40 1.64 -11.27
C VAL A 109 27.13 0.30 -11.27
N ALA A 110 26.97 -0.45 -10.19
CA ALA A 110 27.61 -1.76 -10.07
C ALA A 110 26.96 -2.75 -11.03
N ASP A 111 27.74 -3.70 -11.52
CA ASP A 111 27.24 -4.81 -12.36
C ASP A 111 26.13 -5.64 -11.69
N ASN A 112 25.97 -5.50 -10.39
CA ASN A 112 24.95 -6.13 -9.55
C ASN A 112 23.60 -5.37 -9.50
N TRP A 113 23.51 -4.21 -10.16
CA TRP A 113 22.20 -3.58 -10.34
C TRP A 113 21.44 -4.38 -11.38
N THR A 114 20.77 -5.44 -10.91
CA THR A 114 20.12 -6.44 -11.75
C THR A 114 19.21 -5.81 -12.78
N GLU A 115 19.47 -6.08 -14.05
CA GLU A 115 18.60 -5.71 -15.14
C GLU A 115 17.23 -6.37 -14.97
N ARG A 116 16.19 -5.68 -15.40
CA ARG A 116 14.84 -6.26 -15.45
C ARG A 116 14.87 -7.48 -16.37
N GLN A 117 14.61 -8.65 -15.83
CA GLN A 117 14.41 -9.83 -16.65
C GLN A 117 13.06 -9.72 -17.35
N GLU A 118 13.04 -9.87 -18.66
CA GLU A 118 11.79 -10.06 -19.40
C GLU A 118 11.14 -11.36 -18.96
N ARG A 119 9.97 -11.26 -18.34
CA ARG A 119 9.20 -12.41 -17.86
C ARG A 119 7.83 -12.41 -18.49
N ARG A 120 7.34 -13.59 -18.83
CA ARG A 120 5.96 -13.76 -19.30
C ARG A 120 5.02 -13.71 -18.08
N ALA A 121 4.11 -12.76 -18.06
CA ALA A 121 3.10 -12.68 -17.02
C ALA A 121 2.12 -13.87 -17.11
N LEU A 122 1.91 -14.58 -16.00
CA LEU A 122 0.92 -15.64 -15.86
C LEU A 122 -0.48 -15.05 -15.79
N THR A 123 -0.60 -13.92 -15.10
CA THR A 123 -1.87 -13.24 -14.88
C THR A 123 -1.72 -11.74 -15.13
N ARG A 124 -2.75 -11.15 -15.73
CA ARG A 124 -2.89 -9.70 -15.92
C ARG A 124 -4.23 -9.26 -15.38
N ILE A 125 -4.23 -8.21 -14.56
CA ILE A 125 -5.40 -7.64 -13.93
C ILE A 125 -5.39 -6.15 -14.21
N GLN A 126 -6.37 -5.67 -14.96
CA GLN A 126 -6.62 -4.25 -15.14
C GLN A 126 -7.77 -3.86 -14.23
N VAL A 127 -7.48 -3.04 -13.22
CA VAL A 127 -8.49 -2.56 -12.29
C VAL A 127 -9.35 -1.52 -12.99
N SER A 128 -10.63 -1.82 -13.14
CA SER A 128 -11.60 -0.93 -13.79
C SER A 128 -12.33 -0.02 -12.80
N ASN A 129 -12.45 -0.44 -11.55
CA ASN A 129 -13.09 0.34 -10.49
C ASN A 129 -12.06 0.73 -9.42
N HIS A 130 -11.35 1.82 -9.70
CA HIS A 130 -10.35 2.38 -8.80
C HIS A 130 -10.93 2.78 -7.43
N ASP A 131 -12.10 3.44 -7.43
CA ASP A 131 -12.71 3.99 -6.22
C ASP A 131 -13.15 2.90 -5.24
N ALA A 132 -13.46 1.70 -5.73
CA ALA A 132 -13.73 0.55 -4.89
C ALA A 132 -12.44 -0.19 -4.48
N PHE A 133 -11.48 -0.34 -5.40
CA PHE A 133 -10.27 -1.15 -5.16
C PHE A 133 -9.33 -0.53 -4.12
N VAL A 134 -9.05 0.78 -4.22
CA VAL A 134 -8.09 1.45 -3.32
C VAL A 134 -8.53 1.41 -1.85
N PRO A 135 -9.79 1.69 -1.48
CA PRO A 135 -10.25 1.51 -0.10
C PRO A 135 -10.12 0.07 0.40
N ILE A 136 -10.47 -0.94 -0.43
CA ILE A 136 -10.31 -2.35 -0.08
C ILE A 136 -8.83 -2.65 0.20
N LEU A 137 -7.93 -2.18 -0.67
CA LEU A 137 -6.50 -2.40 -0.52
C LEU A 137 -5.92 -1.71 0.72
N LYS A 138 -6.40 -0.51 1.07
CA LYS A 138 -6.04 0.21 2.31
C LYS A 138 -6.44 -0.58 3.57
N ILE A 139 -7.67 -1.09 3.61
CA ILE A 139 -8.14 -1.90 4.75
C ILE A 139 -7.33 -3.19 4.85
N ALA A 140 -7.13 -3.88 3.72
CA ALA A 140 -6.32 -5.10 3.67
C ALA A 140 -4.89 -4.86 4.17
N HIS A 141 -4.26 -3.78 3.73
CA HIS A 141 -2.93 -3.37 4.17
C HIS A 141 -2.89 -3.13 5.69
N GLY A 142 -3.86 -2.37 6.22
CA GLY A 142 -3.95 -2.09 7.67
C GLY A 142 -4.03 -3.37 8.50
N ILE A 143 -4.88 -4.31 8.11
CA ILE A 143 -5.02 -5.61 8.79
C ILE A 143 -3.73 -6.43 8.69
N ALA A 144 -3.18 -6.61 7.49
CA ALA A 144 -1.99 -7.42 7.28
C ALA A 144 -0.74 -6.85 7.97
N LYS A 145 -0.60 -5.52 8.00
CA LYS A 145 0.50 -4.82 8.68
C LYS A 145 0.53 -5.05 10.19
N LEU A 146 -0.65 -5.19 10.82
CA LEU A 146 -0.79 -5.46 12.25
C LEU A 146 -0.53 -6.93 12.63
N SER A 147 -0.28 -7.80 11.67
CA SER A 147 0.02 -9.20 11.95
C SER A 147 1.30 -9.35 12.77
N LYS A 148 1.23 -10.14 13.84
CA LYS A 148 2.40 -10.57 14.63
C LYS A 148 3.16 -11.72 13.96
N PHE A 149 2.60 -12.32 12.93
CA PHE A 149 3.15 -13.45 12.20
C PHE A 149 3.68 -12.99 10.85
N ASP A 150 4.96 -13.17 10.61
CA ASP A 150 5.59 -12.71 9.35
C ASP A 150 5.04 -13.43 8.12
N ASP A 151 4.65 -14.70 8.24
CA ASP A 151 4.00 -15.48 7.20
C ASP A 151 2.60 -14.99 6.81
N ARG A 152 2.05 -14.00 7.53
CA ARG A 152 0.75 -13.34 7.27
C ARG A 152 0.86 -11.84 6.96
N LYS A 153 2.07 -11.29 6.88
CA LYS A 153 2.30 -9.90 6.46
C LYS A 153 2.21 -9.74 4.94
N HIS A 154 1.07 -10.15 4.39
CA HIS A 154 0.80 -10.06 2.96
C HIS A 154 -0.71 -9.84 2.71
N VAL A 155 -1.01 -9.35 1.53
CA VAL A 155 -2.36 -9.25 0.99
C VAL A 155 -2.47 -10.22 -0.18
N GLU A 156 -3.46 -11.08 -0.15
CA GLU A 156 -3.75 -12.01 -1.23
C GLU A 156 -4.58 -11.33 -2.32
N ILE A 157 -4.13 -11.47 -3.54
CA ILE A 157 -4.80 -10.99 -4.74
C ILE A 157 -5.11 -12.21 -5.62
N THR A 158 -6.41 -12.46 -5.84
CA THR A 158 -6.88 -13.57 -6.65
C THR A 158 -7.75 -13.05 -7.78
N PRO A 159 -7.35 -13.21 -9.05
CA PRO A 159 -8.20 -12.91 -10.19
C PRO A 159 -9.31 -13.95 -10.32
N GLU A 160 -10.51 -13.50 -10.53
CA GLU A 160 -11.70 -14.30 -10.84
C GLU A 160 -12.35 -13.73 -12.11
N ASN A 161 -13.29 -14.45 -12.72
CA ASN A 161 -13.97 -13.97 -13.92
C ASN A 161 -14.71 -12.65 -13.64
N GLY A 162 -14.18 -11.55 -14.21
CA GLY A 162 -14.78 -10.21 -14.09
C GLY A 162 -14.44 -9.46 -12.79
N HIS A 163 -13.76 -10.09 -11.82
CA HIS A 163 -13.37 -9.42 -10.58
C HIS A 163 -12.03 -9.88 -10.01
N ILE A 164 -11.50 -9.05 -9.15
CA ILE A 164 -10.37 -9.36 -8.30
C ILE A 164 -10.90 -9.58 -6.87
N ARG A 165 -10.45 -10.64 -6.26
CA ARG A 165 -10.65 -10.88 -4.84
C ARG A 165 -9.41 -10.46 -4.07
N VAL A 166 -9.63 -9.72 -2.99
CA VAL A 166 -8.60 -9.30 -2.04
C VAL A 166 -8.88 -9.98 -0.71
N ALA A 167 -7.88 -10.64 -0.13
CA ALA A 167 -7.99 -11.28 1.17
C ALA A 167 -6.74 -11.07 2.01
N CYS A 168 -6.89 -11.01 3.32
CA CYS A 168 -5.78 -10.99 4.29
C CYS A 168 -6.28 -11.39 5.68
N SER A 169 -5.35 -11.72 6.56
CA SER A 169 -5.64 -11.98 7.98
C SER A 169 -4.43 -11.67 8.84
N ASN A 170 -4.66 -11.07 10.01
CA ASN A 170 -3.64 -10.92 11.05
C ASN A 170 -3.74 -11.97 12.16
N GLY A 171 -4.66 -12.95 12.02
CA GLY A 171 -4.97 -13.98 13.02
C GLY A 171 -6.18 -13.67 13.89
N TYR A 172 -6.59 -12.40 13.98
CA TYR A 172 -7.77 -11.94 14.73
C TYR A 172 -8.83 -11.37 13.80
N GLN A 173 -8.41 -10.68 12.77
CA GLN A 173 -9.25 -10.05 11.75
C GLN A 173 -8.97 -10.72 10.41
N THR A 174 -10.02 -10.91 9.61
CA THR A 174 -9.92 -11.41 8.26
C THR A 174 -10.74 -10.52 7.33
N LEU A 175 -10.11 -9.99 6.30
CA LEU A 175 -10.79 -9.33 5.19
C LEU A 175 -10.96 -10.32 4.04
N TRP A 176 -12.14 -10.27 3.44
CA TRP A 176 -12.43 -10.87 2.15
C TRP A 176 -13.34 -9.91 1.38
N ALA A 177 -12.87 -9.41 0.25
CA ALA A 177 -13.59 -8.43 -0.54
C ALA A 177 -13.41 -8.71 -2.04
N LYS A 178 -14.38 -8.25 -2.85
CA LYS A 178 -14.35 -8.32 -4.31
C LYS A 178 -14.44 -6.92 -4.91
N CYS A 179 -13.78 -6.74 -6.06
CA CYS A 179 -13.87 -5.53 -6.86
C CYS A 179 -13.87 -5.89 -8.35
N ASP A 180 -14.65 -5.19 -9.13
CA ASP A 180 -14.75 -5.41 -10.58
C ASP A 180 -13.43 -5.04 -11.28
N CYS A 181 -13.02 -5.87 -12.21
CA CYS A 181 -11.81 -5.67 -13.00
C CYS A 181 -11.85 -6.50 -14.29
N ILE A 182 -10.93 -6.22 -15.19
CA ILE A 182 -10.66 -7.07 -16.36
C ILE A 182 -9.48 -7.98 -16.03
N THR A 183 -9.71 -9.29 -16.05
CA THR A 183 -8.68 -10.28 -15.73
C THR A 183 -8.37 -11.20 -16.89
N LYS A 184 -7.09 -11.62 -16.96
CA LYS A 184 -6.63 -12.69 -17.82
C LYS A 184 -5.64 -13.55 -17.04
N GLY A 185 -5.95 -14.84 -16.89
CA GLY A 185 -5.18 -15.77 -16.08
C GLY A 185 -5.89 -16.12 -14.77
N SER A 186 -5.23 -16.91 -13.95
CA SER A 186 -5.74 -17.43 -12.67
C SER A 186 -4.61 -17.55 -11.65
N GLY A 187 -4.95 -17.87 -10.42
CA GLY A 187 -4.02 -18.11 -9.31
C GLY A 187 -4.05 -17.01 -8.26
N THR A 188 -3.76 -17.37 -7.02
CA THR A 188 -3.67 -16.44 -5.88
C THR A 188 -2.22 -16.03 -5.67
N THR A 189 -2.01 -14.74 -5.45
CA THR A 189 -0.69 -14.14 -5.21
C THR A 189 -0.66 -13.47 -3.84
N ALA A 190 0.33 -13.81 -3.02
CA ALA A 190 0.59 -13.15 -1.74
C ALA A 190 1.53 -11.96 -1.93
N VAL A 191 0.99 -10.76 -1.88
CA VAL A 191 1.72 -9.50 -2.08
C VAL A 191 2.21 -8.99 -0.73
N PRO A 192 3.51 -8.79 -0.52
CA PRO A 192 4.04 -8.26 0.73
C PRO A 192 3.44 -6.89 1.08
N VAL A 193 3.22 -6.63 2.38
CA VAL A 193 2.65 -5.34 2.84
C VAL A 193 3.47 -4.14 2.40
N GLU A 194 4.78 -4.29 2.28
CA GLU A 194 5.69 -3.25 1.81
C GLU A 194 5.43 -2.87 0.35
N ALA A 195 5.10 -3.85 -0.49
CA ALA A 195 4.73 -3.59 -1.89
C ALA A 195 3.34 -2.94 -1.99
N ILE A 196 2.40 -3.33 -1.12
CA ILE A 196 1.08 -2.67 -1.02
C ILE A 196 1.24 -1.21 -0.59
N ASP A 197 2.12 -0.89 0.36
CA ASP A 197 2.45 0.49 0.75
C ASP A 197 2.79 1.35 -0.48
N GLU A 198 3.67 0.84 -1.36
CA GLU A 198 4.09 1.58 -2.55
C GLU A 198 2.98 1.65 -3.62
N MET A 199 2.21 0.57 -3.79
CA MET A 199 1.04 0.58 -4.67
C MET A 199 0.02 1.66 -4.28
N LEU A 200 -0.23 1.81 -2.98
CA LEU A 200 -1.19 2.79 -2.45
C LEU A 200 -0.74 4.25 -2.61
N LYS A 201 0.57 4.53 -2.55
CA LYS A 201 1.11 5.89 -2.74
C LYS A 201 0.90 6.42 -4.16
N ALA A 202 0.99 5.53 -5.14
CA ALA A 202 0.90 5.87 -6.56
C ALA A 202 -0.40 5.42 -7.22
N ALA A 203 -1.42 5.09 -6.43
CA ALA A 203 -2.71 4.67 -6.97
C ALA A 203 -3.34 5.79 -7.80
N SER A 204 -3.63 5.50 -9.07
CA SER A 204 -4.27 6.39 -10.03
C SER A 204 -5.45 5.69 -10.71
N SER A 205 -6.17 6.39 -11.57
CA SER A 205 -7.35 5.85 -12.28
C SER A 205 -7.05 4.67 -13.22
N SER A 206 -5.78 4.46 -13.57
CA SER A 206 -5.37 3.32 -14.41
C SER A 206 -4.33 2.48 -13.67
N MET A 207 -4.72 1.28 -13.29
CA MET A 207 -3.86 0.35 -12.57
C MET A 207 -3.81 -0.99 -13.28
N LEU A 208 -2.59 -1.45 -13.56
CA LEU A 208 -2.31 -2.76 -14.15
C LEU A 208 -1.43 -3.59 -13.21
N ILE A 209 -1.94 -4.74 -12.79
CA ILE A 209 -1.21 -5.72 -11.99
C ILE A 209 -0.85 -6.90 -12.90
N ARG A 210 0.41 -7.33 -12.86
CA ARG A 210 0.91 -8.50 -13.55
C ARG A 210 1.54 -9.45 -12.54
N VAL A 211 1.14 -10.70 -12.60
CA VAL A 211 1.65 -11.76 -11.71
C VAL A 211 2.56 -12.67 -12.51
N PHE A 212 3.70 -13.01 -11.92
CA PHE A 212 4.70 -13.95 -12.43
C PHE A 212 4.88 -15.09 -11.42
N ASP A 213 5.69 -16.09 -11.72
CA ASP A 213 5.92 -17.25 -10.84
C ASP A 213 6.34 -16.85 -9.41
N ASN A 214 7.24 -15.88 -9.29
CA ASN A 214 7.86 -15.48 -8.02
C ASN A 214 7.86 -13.97 -7.79
N ALA A 215 7.12 -13.22 -8.58
CA ALA A 215 7.05 -11.77 -8.48
C ALA A 215 5.68 -11.22 -8.88
N ILE A 216 5.43 -10.01 -8.44
CA ILE A 216 4.31 -9.19 -8.89
C ILE A 216 4.85 -7.88 -9.45
N ALA A 217 4.26 -7.41 -10.55
CA ALA A 217 4.50 -6.06 -11.04
C ALA A 217 3.21 -5.25 -11.04
N TYR A 218 3.34 -3.99 -10.71
CA TYR A 218 2.26 -3.03 -10.66
C TYR A 218 2.65 -1.79 -11.47
N ASN A 219 1.73 -1.29 -12.28
CA ASN A 219 1.91 -0.05 -13.02
C ASN A 219 0.71 0.86 -12.74
N SER A 220 0.98 2.12 -12.43
CA SER A 220 -0.03 3.14 -12.21
C SER A 220 0.57 4.52 -12.47
N GLY A 221 0.03 5.24 -13.44
CA GLY A 221 0.61 6.51 -13.88
C GLY A 221 2.07 6.35 -14.33
N SER A 222 2.96 7.14 -13.74
CA SER A 222 4.40 7.10 -13.98
C SER A 222 5.12 5.98 -13.21
N LEU A 223 4.51 5.44 -12.15
CA LEU A 223 5.13 4.41 -11.31
C LEU A 223 5.04 3.03 -11.96
N SER A 224 6.17 2.34 -11.94
CA SER A 224 6.30 0.90 -12.15
C SER A 224 6.93 0.29 -10.90
N LEU A 225 6.25 -0.67 -10.29
CA LEU A 225 6.72 -1.41 -9.14
C LEU A 225 6.87 -2.88 -9.52
N GLU A 226 7.93 -3.52 -9.07
CA GLU A 226 8.10 -4.97 -9.09
C GLU A 226 8.53 -5.43 -7.70
N SER A 227 7.92 -6.48 -7.18
CA SER A 227 8.25 -7.06 -5.88
C SER A 227 8.26 -8.58 -5.96
N SER A 228 9.20 -9.19 -5.25
CA SER A 228 9.19 -10.65 -5.05
C SER A 228 7.96 -11.04 -4.23
N ILE A 229 7.40 -12.21 -4.54
CA ILE A 229 6.34 -12.84 -3.77
C ILE A 229 6.98 -13.67 -2.64
N ARG A 230 6.37 -13.68 -1.48
CA ARG A 230 6.80 -14.53 -0.37
C ARG A 230 6.38 -15.99 -0.61
N ALA A 231 7.32 -16.87 -0.77
CA ALA A 231 7.06 -18.29 -0.98
C ALA A 231 6.53 -19.02 0.28
N ASP A 232 6.84 -18.49 1.47
CA ASP A 232 6.45 -19.03 2.79
C ASP A 232 5.10 -18.49 3.32
N SER A 233 4.39 -17.71 2.51
CA SER A 233 3.11 -17.11 2.90
C SER A 233 2.04 -18.17 3.12
N LYS A 234 1.41 -18.14 4.30
CA LYS A 234 0.20 -18.93 4.57
C LYS A 234 -1.02 -18.25 3.99
N LEU A 235 -1.53 -18.81 2.89
CA LEU A 235 -2.71 -18.26 2.23
C LEU A 235 -3.96 -18.38 3.11
N VAL A 236 -4.72 -17.29 3.18
CA VAL A 236 -6.00 -17.18 3.90
C VAL A 236 -7.16 -17.65 3.03
N THR A 237 -7.06 -17.44 1.73
CA THR A 237 -8.11 -17.78 0.75
C THR A 237 -8.68 -19.19 0.90
N PRO A 238 -7.89 -20.27 1.11
CA PRO A 238 -8.45 -21.61 1.31
C PRO A 238 -9.25 -21.78 2.61
N MET A 239 -9.03 -20.91 3.60
CA MET A 239 -9.73 -20.96 4.89
C MET A 239 -11.06 -20.21 4.88
N ILE A 240 -11.24 -19.26 3.97
CA ILE A 240 -12.40 -18.36 3.92
C ILE A 240 -13.74 -19.12 3.83
N PRO A 241 -13.94 -20.10 2.95
CA PRO A 241 -15.21 -20.83 2.89
C PRO A 241 -15.59 -21.44 4.24
N ARG A 242 -14.64 -22.07 4.92
CA ARG A 242 -14.83 -22.69 6.23
C ARG A 242 -15.20 -21.67 7.31
N VAL A 243 -14.52 -20.52 7.31
CA VAL A 243 -14.83 -19.42 8.24
C VAL A 243 -16.22 -18.88 7.96
N MET A 244 -16.59 -18.66 6.69
CA MET A 244 -17.90 -18.16 6.32
C MET A 244 -19.02 -19.15 6.64
N GLU A 245 -18.81 -20.45 6.43
CA GLU A 245 -19.78 -21.49 6.81
C GLU A 245 -20.02 -21.53 8.32
N SER A 246 -18.95 -21.37 9.13
CA SER A 246 -19.08 -21.35 10.58
C SER A 246 -19.86 -20.13 11.12
N HIS A 247 -19.86 -19.02 10.36
CA HIS A 247 -20.54 -17.77 10.75
C HIS A 247 -21.89 -17.55 10.03
N ARG A 248 -22.18 -18.25 8.94
CA ARG A 248 -23.45 -18.16 8.19
C ARG A 248 -24.47 -19.22 8.64
N LYS A 249 -24.71 -19.34 9.92
CA LYS A 249 -25.86 -20.12 10.36
C LYS A 249 -27.12 -19.33 10.03
N PRO A 250 -28.19 -19.97 9.49
CA PRO A 250 -29.44 -19.29 9.12
C PRO A 250 -30.03 -18.45 10.26
N ASP A 251 -29.85 -18.93 11.48
CA ASP A 251 -30.42 -18.33 12.70
C ASP A 251 -29.38 -17.44 13.46
N SER A 252 -28.24 -17.09 12.83
CA SER A 252 -27.28 -16.21 13.49
C SER A 252 -27.86 -14.82 13.65
N PRO A 253 -27.80 -14.22 14.86
CA PRO A 253 -28.23 -12.86 15.07
C PRO A 253 -27.50 -11.91 14.15
N SER A 254 -28.21 -11.00 13.51
CA SER A 254 -27.68 -10.03 12.56
C SER A 254 -28.42 -8.71 12.65
N ALA A 255 -27.73 -7.64 12.27
CA ALA A 255 -28.29 -6.29 12.19
C ALA A 255 -27.81 -5.60 10.92
N ILE A 256 -28.74 -4.92 10.24
CA ILE A 256 -28.43 -3.97 9.16
C ILE A 256 -28.63 -2.59 9.74
N VAL A 257 -27.54 -1.80 9.76
CA VAL A 257 -27.49 -0.48 10.40
C VAL A 257 -26.95 0.56 9.43
N ASP A 258 -27.29 1.84 9.64
CA ASP A 258 -26.59 2.92 8.96
C ASP A 258 -25.12 2.96 9.39
N ARG A 259 -24.24 2.95 8.41
CA ARG A 259 -22.78 2.90 8.63
C ARG A 259 -22.27 4.10 9.42
N ILE A 260 -22.78 5.29 9.10
CA ILE A 260 -22.30 6.55 9.70
C ILE A 260 -22.73 6.62 11.16
N GLU A 261 -23.99 6.28 11.44
CA GLU A 261 -24.53 6.24 12.79
C GLU A 261 -23.80 5.22 13.67
N LEU A 262 -23.54 4.02 13.15
CA LEU A 262 -22.79 2.99 13.88
C LEU A 262 -21.34 3.46 14.18
N ILE A 263 -20.64 4.03 13.21
CA ILE A 263 -19.27 4.57 13.41
C ILE A 263 -19.27 5.66 14.49
N ASN A 264 -20.23 6.58 14.46
CA ASN A 264 -20.33 7.65 15.44
C ASN A 264 -20.61 7.11 16.85
N ALA A 265 -21.49 6.13 16.98
CA ALA A 265 -21.80 5.47 18.23
C ALA A 265 -20.56 4.75 18.80
N ILE A 266 -19.80 4.02 17.96
CA ILE A 266 -18.56 3.35 18.37
C ILE A 266 -17.50 4.36 18.78
N LYS A 267 -17.28 5.44 18.04
CA LYS A 267 -16.32 6.51 18.42
C LYS A 267 -16.68 7.16 19.74
N SER A 268 -17.96 7.42 19.98
CA SER A 268 -18.44 7.97 21.24
C SER A 268 -18.17 7.01 22.40
N ALA A 269 -18.46 5.72 22.25
CA ALA A 269 -18.19 4.71 23.25
C ALA A 269 -16.66 4.50 23.47
N ASP A 270 -15.85 4.57 22.41
CA ASP A 270 -14.39 4.41 22.50
C ASP A 270 -13.73 5.51 23.33
N SER A 271 -14.24 6.73 23.28
CA SER A 271 -13.72 7.84 24.10
C SER A 271 -13.74 7.53 25.61
N VAL A 272 -14.66 6.67 26.05
CA VAL A 272 -14.76 6.17 27.42
C VAL A 272 -13.93 4.89 27.62
N SER A 273 -13.83 4.05 26.57
CA SER A 273 -13.12 2.77 26.63
C SER A 273 -11.62 2.92 26.85
N GLN A 274 -11.01 3.97 26.32
CA GLN A 274 -9.57 4.22 26.41
C GLN A 274 -9.07 4.46 27.85
N LYS A 275 -9.95 4.73 28.78
CA LYS A 275 -9.63 4.85 30.22
C LYS A 275 -9.64 3.51 30.95
N ARG A 276 -9.86 2.39 30.25
CA ARG A 276 -9.87 1.04 30.83
C ARG A 276 -8.52 0.36 30.69
N ALA A 277 -8.23 -0.60 31.56
CA ALA A 277 -7.06 -1.48 31.42
C ALA A 277 -7.10 -2.32 30.13
N ILE A 278 -8.29 -2.69 29.67
CA ILE A 278 -8.54 -3.35 28.40
C ILE A 278 -9.62 -2.55 27.67
N PRO A 279 -9.24 -1.66 26.74
CA PRO A 279 -10.19 -0.88 25.97
C PRO A 279 -11.13 -1.77 25.15
N SER A 280 -12.42 -1.67 25.39
CA SER A 280 -13.42 -2.43 24.64
C SER A 280 -14.78 -1.77 24.62
N VAL A 281 -15.45 -1.86 23.50
CA VAL A 281 -16.83 -1.42 23.27
C VAL A 281 -17.75 -2.63 23.25
N LYS A 282 -18.90 -2.56 23.90
CA LYS A 282 -19.94 -3.57 23.83
C LYS A 282 -20.96 -3.19 22.76
N VAL A 283 -21.32 -4.15 21.93
CA VAL A 283 -22.42 -4.03 20.99
C VAL A 283 -23.46 -5.10 21.29
N GLU A 284 -24.71 -4.69 21.40
CA GLU A 284 -25.86 -5.55 21.61
C GLU A 284 -26.83 -5.37 20.45
N ILE A 285 -27.15 -6.46 19.78
CA ILE A 285 -28.24 -6.51 18.79
C ILE A 285 -29.50 -6.83 19.55
N ASP A 286 -30.50 -5.96 19.49
CA ASP A 286 -31.80 -6.11 20.10
C ASP A 286 -32.91 -5.88 19.05
N ILE A 287 -34.16 -6.03 19.42
CA ILE A 287 -35.27 -5.83 18.49
C ILE A 287 -35.26 -4.38 17.96
N ALA A 288 -35.21 -4.24 16.63
CA ALA A 288 -35.24 -2.99 15.89
C ALA A 288 -34.12 -1.97 16.20
N LYS A 289 -33.08 -2.37 16.95
CA LYS A 289 -31.93 -1.50 17.24
C LYS A 289 -30.66 -2.26 17.55
N THR A 290 -29.55 -1.58 17.38
CA THR A 290 -28.25 -1.99 17.90
C THR A 290 -27.82 -1.02 18.99
N VAL A 291 -27.48 -1.51 20.15
CA VAL A 291 -27.03 -0.70 21.29
C VAL A 291 -25.52 -0.77 21.37
N VAL A 292 -24.85 0.37 21.24
CA VAL A 292 -23.41 0.50 21.39
C VAL A 292 -23.12 1.14 22.74
N SER A 293 -22.36 0.47 23.59
CA SER A 293 -22.10 0.97 24.96
C SER A 293 -20.66 0.73 25.40
N CYS A 294 -20.21 1.59 26.26
CA CYS A 294 -19.00 1.41 27.06
C CYS A 294 -19.20 2.06 28.43
N ASP A 295 -18.71 1.42 29.44
CA ASP A 295 -18.66 1.94 30.80
C ASP A 295 -17.23 1.83 31.33
N ASN A 296 -16.83 2.76 32.17
CA ASN A 296 -15.71 2.65 33.09
C ASN A 296 -16.21 3.00 34.51
N SER A 297 -15.33 2.99 35.50
CA SER A 297 -15.74 3.26 36.90
C SER A 297 -16.33 4.66 37.14
N GLU A 298 -16.14 5.59 36.22
CA GLU A 298 -16.50 7.01 36.38
C GLU A 298 -17.55 7.48 35.36
N THR A 299 -17.56 6.88 34.15
CA THR A 299 -18.36 7.37 33.03
C THR A 299 -18.93 6.20 32.25
N SER A 300 -20.17 6.33 31.79
CA SER A 300 -20.78 5.40 30.82
C SER A 300 -21.29 6.15 29.59
N VAL A 301 -21.21 5.53 28.45
CA VAL A 301 -21.83 5.99 27.21
C VAL A 301 -22.65 4.86 26.62
N THR A 302 -23.87 5.18 26.22
CA THR A 302 -24.76 4.26 25.52
C THR A 302 -25.41 5.00 24.36
N SER A 303 -25.39 4.41 23.19
CA SER A 303 -26.00 4.93 21.96
C SER A 303 -26.88 3.88 21.34
N ASP A 304 -28.12 4.21 21.05
CA ASP A 304 -29.04 3.37 20.29
C ASP A 304 -28.89 3.72 18.79
N VAL A 305 -28.63 2.72 17.97
CA VAL A 305 -28.53 2.84 16.50
C VAL A 305 -29.70 2.07 15.91
N PRO A 306 -30.62 2.72 15.19
CA PRO A 306 -31.72 2.02 14.50
C PRO A 306 -31.21 0.92 13.58
N ALA A 307 -31.86 -0.24 13.59
CA ALA A 307 -31.41 -1.39 12.83
C ALA A 307 -32.56 -2.31 12.43
N ASP A 308 -32.43 -2.92 11.24
CA ASP A 308 -33.21 -4.11 10.89
C ASP A 308 -32.49 -5.31 11.47
N THR A 309 -33.10 -5.97 12.46
CA THR A 309 -32.43 -7.02 13.23
C THR A 309 -33.08 -8.39 13.06
N ILE A 310 -32.26 -9.43 13.11
CA ILE A 310 -32.66 -10.83 13.20
C ILE A 310 -31.98 -11.43 14.43
N GLY A 311 -32.76 -11.88 15.42
CA GLY A 311 -32.27 -12.44 16.66
C GLY A 311 -31.68 -11.39 17.60
N ALA A 312 -31.16 -11.84 18.74
CA ALA A 312 -30.51 -11.01 19.72
C ALA A 312 -29.15 -11.58 20.13
N THR A 313 -28.15 -10.74 20.31
CA THR A 313 -26.82 -11.13 20.77
C THR A 313 -26.06 -9.95 21.35
N SER A 314 -24.97 -10.23 22.07
CA SER A 314 -24.04 -9.19 22.50
C SER A 314 -22.61 -9.66 22.35
N PHE A 315 -21.70 -8.73 22.02
CA PHE A 315 -20.26 -8.99 21.90
C PHE A 315 -19.45 -7.76 22.29
N ARG A 316 -18.16 -7.96 22.57
CA ARG A 316 -17.21 -6.88 22.85
C ARG A 316 -16.04 -6.95 21.89
N PHE A 317 -15.52 -5.80 21.52
CA PHE A 317 -14.33 -5.68 20.65
C PHE A 317 -13.56 -4.40 20.99
N ALA A 318 -12.31 -4.29 20.55
CA ALA A 318 -11.59 -3.01 20.58
C ALA A 318 -12.12 -2.11 19.46
N ALA A 319 -12.42 -0.85 19.75
CA ALA A 319 -12.96 0.08 18.75
C ALA A 319 -12.00 0.28 17.57
N SER A 320 -10.68 0.23 17.80
CA SER A 320 -9.65 0.22 16.76
C SER A 320 -9.81 -0.89 15.70
N ASP A 321 -10.50 -1.97 16.04
CA ASP A 321 -10.71 -3.10 15.13
C ASP A 321 -11.80 -2.81 14.07
N ILE A 322 -12.61 -1.77 14.26
CA ILE A 322 -13.73 -1.43 13.37
C ILE A 322 -13.60 -0.02 12.77
N VAL A 323 -13.03 0.93 13.52
CA VAL A 323 -13.04 2.37 13.18
C VAL A 323 -11.69 2.84 12.62
N GLY A 324 -10.72 1.95 12.54
CA GLY A 324 -9.37 2.21 12.03
C GLY A 324 -9.28 2.58 10.56
#